data_36195779bb1feda97512501562849fbc
#
_entry.id   36195779bb1feda97512501562849fbc
#
_cell.length_a   1.000
_cell.length_b   1.000
_cell.length_c   1.000
_cell.angle_alpha   90.00
_cell.angle_beta   90.00
_cell.angle_gamma   90.00
#
_symmetry.space_group_name_H-M   'P 1'
#
loop_
_entity.id
_entity.type
_entity.pdbx_description
1 polymer ?
#
loop_
_entity_poly.entity_id
_entity_poly.type
_entity_poly.pdbx_seq_one_letter_code
_entity_poly.pdbx_strand_id
1 'polypeptide(L)'
;MSVQRNILASLVCFIALNGFAQTADELVAKNLQAKGGVDKIKAIKSVRMTGNFDAGGFKAIVGELSKRPDMVKETFSLQGMTQVQAYDGSSGWQISPFGGRKDPEMLGEDDVRGLSEDADIDGPLVDAQAKGNKIEYLGHDQVDGDDAYKLKVTLKNGDIFYYYLDPDTYIEIQIEKQQLIRGSVRESVTMLGSYKPVNGVMYPFSIESGPKNNPDQRGKITVTKMEANVPVEDSEFKMPAAPSAPPAAKATPK
;
A
#
# COMPACT_ATOMS: atom_id res chain seq x y z
N MET A 1 -5.09 85.74 9.54
CA MET A 1 -4.64 84.59 10.31
C MET A 1 -5.14 83.32 9.63
N SER A 2 -4.29 82.69 8.87
CA SER A 2 -4.60 81.52 8.06
C SER A 2 -4.07 80.25 8.78
N VAL A 3 -4.94 79.35 9.16
CA VAL A 3 -4.58 78.08 9.79
C VAL A 3 -4.47 77.01 8.70
N GLN A 4 -3.25 76.61 8.36
CA GLN A 4 -2.96 75.45 7.49
C GLN A 4 -3.16 74.13 8.29
N ARG A 5 -4.12 73.33 7.87
CA ARG A 5 -4.35 71.99 8.38
C ARG A 5 -3.52 71.00 7.55
N ASN A 6 -2.43 70.50 8.13
CA ASN A 6 -1.67 69.39 7.57
C ASN A 6 -2.44 68.08 7.75
N ILE A 7 -2.88 67.48 6.64
CA ILE A 7 -3.44 66.14 6.61
C ILE A 7 -2.28 65.16 6.35
N LEU A 8 -1.87 64.45 7.39
CA LEU A 8 -0.89 63.36 7.29
C LEU A 8 -1.64 62.10 6.77
N ALA A 9 -1.46 61.77 5.50
CA ALA A 9 -2.00 60.56 4.93
C ALA A 9 -1.07 59.38 5.31
N SER A 10 -1.48 58.55 6.27
CA SER A 10 -0.81 57.32 6.61
C SER A 10 -1.11 56.28 5.53
N LEU A 11 -0.11 55.97 4.69
CA LEU A 11 -0.13 54.90 3.72
C LEU A 11 0.12 53.56 4.47
N VAL A 12 -0.94 52.82 4.77
CA VAL A 12 -0.87 51.49 5.32
C VAL A 12 -0.55 50.53 4.17
N CYS A 13 0.72 50.15 4.02
CA CYS A 13 1.11 49.06 3.15
C CYS A 13 0.56 47.73 3.70
N PHE A 14 -0.50 47.21 3.12
CA PHE A 14 -0.90 45.82 3.28
C PHE A 14 0.13 44.95 2.56
N ILE A 15 1.09 44.39 3.30
CA ILE A 15 1.92 43.30 2.83
C ILE A 15 1.00 42.08 2.82
N ALA A 16 0.45 41.75 1.66
CA ALA A 16 -0.19 40.46 1.44
C ALA A 16 0.90 39.37 1.59
N LEU A 17 0.96 38.73 2.75
CA LEU A 17 1.64 37.45 2.92
C LEU A 17 0.92 36.46 2.03
N ASN A 18 1.39 36.30 0.79
CA ASN A 18 1.07 35.14 -0.02
C ASN A 18 1.72 33.95 0.68
N GLY A 19 1.05 33.39 1.69
CA GLY A 19 1.34 32.05 2.15
C GLY A 19 1.18 31.13 0.94
N PHE A 20 2.27 30.60 0.42
CA PHE A 20 2.22 29.56 -0.59
C PHE A 20 1.45 28.40 0.05
N ALA A 21 0.18 28.25 -0.31
CA ALA A 21 -0.59 27.07 0.08
C ALA A 21 0.11 25.86 -0.54
N GLN A 22 0.50 24.92 0.29
CA GLN A 22 1.15 23.69 -0.13
C GLN A 22 0.23 22.96 -1.11
N THR A 23 0.75 22.52 -2.24
CA THR A 23 -0.02 21.83 -3.28
C THR A 23 0.08 20.31 -3.14
N ALA A 24 -0.84 19.58 -3.74
CA ALA A 24 -0.76 18.12 -3.80
C ALA A 24 0.55 17.65 -4.47
N ASP A 25 0.93 18.29 -5.57
CA ASP A 25 2.15 17.93 -6.32
C ASP A 25 3.42 18.16 -5.51
N GLU A 26 3.49 19.26 -4.74
CA GLU A 26 4.61 19.53 -3.84
C GLU A 26 4.73 18.47 -2.73
N LEU A 27 3.61 18.08 -2.12
CA LEU A 27 3.58 17.05 -1.09
C LEU A 27 4.00 15.69 -1.64
N VAL A 28 3.49 15.31 -2.82
CA VAL A 28 3.90 14.08 -3.51
C VAL A 28 5.39 14.11 -3.83
N ALA A 29 5.91 15.22 -4.38
CA ALA A 29 7.34 15.33 -4.67
C ALA A 29 8.21 15.19 -3.42
N LYS A 30 7.82 15.81 -2.29
CA LYS A 30 8.52 15.69 -1.01
C LYS A 30 8.45 14.27 -0.45
N ASN A 31 7.28 13.62 -0.53
CA ASN A 31 7.12 12.23 -0.12
C ASN A 31 8.02 11.30 -0.95
N LEU A 32 7.98 11.38 -2.27
CA LEU A 32 8.82 10.55 -3.13
C LEU A 32 10.32 10.80 -2.90
N GLN A 33 10.71 12.05 -2.63
CA GLN A 33 12.09 12.38 -2.26
C GLN A 33 12.47 11.77 -0.91
N ALA A 34 11.60 11.84 0.10
CA ALA A 34 11.81 11.25 1.42
C ALA A 34 11.94 9.71 1.35
N LYS A 35 11.20 9.09 0.45
CA LYS A 35 11.30 7.64 0.18
C LYS A 35 12.59 7.23 -0.56
N GLY A 36 13.41 8.17 -1.00
CA GLY A 36 14.69 7.90 -1.67
C GLY A 36 14.80 8.43 -3.09
N GLY A 37 13.72 9.00 -3.63
CA GLY A 37 13.64 9.58 -4.97
C GLY A 37 13.10 8.63 -6.03
N VAL A 38 12.41 9.19 -7.02
CA VAL A 38 11.71 8.46 -8.08
C VAL A 38 12.63 7.49 -8.84
N ASP A 39 13.86 7.91 -9.12
CA ASP A 39 14.81 7.08 -9.88
C ASP A 39 15.16 5.78 -9.14
N LYS A 40 15.38 5.85 -7.81
CA LYS A 40 15.67 4.67 -7.01
C LYS A 40 14.44 3.78 -6.86
N ILE A 41 13.26 4.37 -6.68
CA ILE A 41 12.00 3.63 -6.62
C ILE A 41 11.80 2.85 -7.93
N LYS A 42 11.94 3.50 -9.08
CA LYS A 42 11.80 2.87 -10.40
C LYS A 42 12.92 1.86 -10.73
N ALA A 43 14.09 1.97 -10.09
CA ALA A 43 15.18 1.01 -10.23
C ALA A 43 14.93 -0.32 -9.48
N ILE A 44 13.96 -0.36 -8.56
CA ILE A 44 13.54 -1.60 -7.90
C ILE A 44 12.77 -2.45 -8.92
N LYS A 45 13.26 -3.66 -9.18
CA LYS A 45 12.64 -4.61 -10.14
C LYS A 45 11.84 -5.70 -9.44
N SER A 46 12.22 -6.03 -8.22
CA SER A 46 11.56 -7.02 -7.38
C SER A 46 11.79 -6.71 -5.92
N VAL A 47 10.85 -7.10 -5.07
CA VAL A 47 10.96 -7.01 -3.61
C VAL A 47 10.55 -8.36 -3.02
N ARG A 48 11.32 -8.84 -2.04
CA ARG A 48 10.94 -9.98 -1.20
C ARG A 48 10.89 -9.53 0.23
N MET A 49 9.76 -9.73 0.89
CA MET A 49 9.53 -9.43 2.29
C MET A 49 9.16 -10.69 3.04
N THR A 50 9.62 -10.79 4.29
CA THR A 50 9.18 -11.79 5.27
C THR A 50 8.94 -11.09 6.59
N GLY A 51 7.86 -11.45 7.29
CA GLY A 51 7.49 -10.84 8.55
C GLY A 51 6.75 -11.80 9.47
N ASN A 52 6.62 -11.37 10.72
CA ASN A 52 5.75 -12.00 11.71
C ASN A 52 4.44 -11.22 11.80
N PHE A 53 3.33 -11.92 11.66
CA PHE A 53 1.99 -11.39 11.87
C PHE A 53 1.52 -11.71 13.28
N ASP A 54 0.90 -10.74 13.95
CA ASP A 54 0.26 -10.89 15.26
C ASP A 54 -1.09 -10.15 15.26
N ALA A 55 -2.15 -10.84 15.67
CA ALA A 55 -3.47 -10.26 15.88
C ALA A 55 -4.09 -10.89 17.12
N GLY A 56 -4.03 -10.17 18.26
CA GLY A 56 -4.63 -10.64 19.51
C GLY A 56 -4.06 -11.96 20.04
N GLY A 57 -2.76 -12.21 19.83
CA GLY A 57 -2.08 -13.45 20.24
C GLY A 57 -2.09 -14.56 19.17
N PHE A 58 -2.83 -14.38 18.08
CA PHE A 58 -2.76 -15.21 16.90
C PHE A 58 -1.51 -14.85 16.09
N LYS A 59 -0.60 -15.80 15.89
CA LYS A 59 0.70 -15.56 15.25
C LYS A 59 0.87 -16.39 14.00
N ALA A 60 1.34 -15.74 12.93
CA ALA A 60 1.64 -16.38 11.66
C ALA A 60 2.95 -15.82 11.07
N ILE A 61 3.49 -16.50 10.07
CA ILE A 61 4.57 -15.97 9.23
C ILE A 61 3.95 -15.50 7.93
N VAL A 62 4.29 -14.28 7.52
CA VAL A 62 3.86 -13.71 6.25
C VAL A 62 5.05 -13.52 5.32
N GLY A 63 4.81 -13.65 4.03
CA GLY A 63 5.78 -13.36 2.99
C GLY A 63 5.11 -12.69 1.81
N GLU A 64 5.85 -11.80 1.18
CA GLU A 64 5.45 -11.14 -0.06
C GLU A 64 6.62 -11.19 -1.04
N LEU A 65 6.31 -11.44 -2.28
CA LEU A 65 7.23 -11.37 -3.40
C LEU A 65 6.57 -10.59 -4.52
N SER A 66 7.14 -9.43 -4.84
CA SER A 66 6.64 -8.55 -5.91
C SER A 66 7.68 -8.43 -7.01
N LYS A 67 7.23 -8.36 -8.26
CA LYS A 67 8.08 -8.22 -9.44
C LYS A 67 7.41 -7.34 -10.49
N ARG A 68 8.18 -6.44 -11.10
CA ARG A 68 7.70 -5.66 -12.27
C ARG A 68 7.40 -6.56 -13.47
N PRO A 69 6.44 -6.15 -14.32
CA PRO A 69 5.68 -4.90 -14.17
C PRO A 69 4.64 -4.92 -13.05
N ASP A 70 3.86 -5.98 -12.90
CA ASP A 70 2.69 -6.00 -12.02
C ASP A 70 2.44 -7.44 -11.53
N MET A 71 3.40 -8.03 -10.83
CA MET A 71 3.29 -9.39 -10.29
C MET A 71 3.47 -9.36 -8.79
N VAL A 72 2.61 -10.08 -8.07
CA VAL A 72 2.71 -10.26 -6.61
C VAL A 72 2.33 -11.67 -6.21
N LYS A 73 3.00 -12.19 -5.18
CA LYS A 73 2.70 -13.46 -4.52
C LYS A 73 2.79 -13.25 -3.03
N GLU A 74 1.71 -13.54 -2.35
CA GLU A 74 1.58 -13.42 -0.91
C GLU A 74 1.46 -14.80 -0.27
N THR A 75 2.04 -14.96 0.90
CA THR A 75 1.97 -16.18 1.68
C THR A 75 1.59 -15.87 3.13
N PHE A 76 0.74 -16.71 3.69
CA PHE A 76 0.34 -16.67 5.09
C PHE A 76 0.46 -18.08 5.68
N SER A 77 1.45 -18.27 6.56
CA SER A 77 1.80 -19.58 7.12
C SER A 77 1.43 -19.67 8.59
N LEU A 78 0.59 -20.64 8.93
CA LEU A 78 0.11 -20.92 10.27
C LEU A 78 0.08 -22.41 10.54
N GLN A 79 0.68 -22.87 11.63
CA GLN A 79 0.64 -24.26 12.09
C GLN A 79 1.01 -25.30 11.00
N GLY A 80 2.00 -24.95 10.18
CA GLY A 80 2.49 -25.83 9.10
C GLY A 80 1.64 -25.81 7.81
N MET A 81 0.55 -25.06 7.78
CA MET A 81 -0.24 -24.80 6.58
C MET A 81 0.11 -23.43 6.00
N THR A 82 0.18 -23.33 4.68
CA THR A 82 0.48 -22.06 4.00
C THR A 82 -0.61 -21.74 2.98
N GLN A 83 -1.30 -20.63 3.19
CA GLN A 83 -2.11 -20.01 2.16
C GLN A 83 -1.20 -19.26 1.21
N VAL A 84 -1.51 -19.33 -0.08
CA VAL A 84 -0.83 -18.59 -1.13
C VAL A 84 -1.86 -17.87 -1.96
N GLN A 85 -1.61 -16.60 -2.25
CA GLN A 85 -2.33 -15.83 -3.27
C GLN A 85 -1.29 -15.25 -4.22
N ALA A 86 -1.60 -15.21 -5.51
CA ALA A 86 -0.70 -14.59 -6.48
C ALA A 86 -1.45 -13.99 -7.65
N TYR A 87 -0.84 -12.96 -8.24
CA TYR A 87 -1.25 -12.29 -9.45
C TYR A 87 -0.07 -12.24 -10.41
N ASP A 88 -0.27 -12.66 -11.66
CA ASP A 88 0.78 -12.80 -12.67
C ASP A 88 0.80 -11.65 -13.70
N GLY A 89 0.11 -10.54 -13.40
CA GLY A 89 -0.08 -9.41 -14.30
C GLY A 89 -1.36 -9.48 -15.13
N SER A 90 -2.07 -10.60 -15.10
CA SER A 90 -3.31 -10.80 -15.87
C SER A 90 -4.40 -11.54 -15.10
N SER A 91 -4.03 -12.49 -14.29
CA SER A 91 -4.94 -13.35 -13.54
C SER A 91 -4.43 -13.60 -12.13
N GLY A 92 -5.36 -13.80 -11.20
CA GLY A 92 -5.06 -14.15 -9.81
C GLY A 92 -5.53 -15.56 -9.47
N TRP A 93 -4.79 -16.21 -8.58
CA TRP A 93 -5.10 -17.54 -8.07
C TRP A 93 -4.75 -17.67 -6.59
N GLN A 94 -5.32 -18.67 -5.94
CA GLN A 94 -5.00 -18.98 -4.55
C GLN A 94 -4.93 -20.47 -4.28
N ILE A 95 -4.24 -20.80 -3.18
CA ILE A 95 -4.35 -22.07 -2.45
C ILE A 95 -4.74 -21.72 -1.02
N SER A 96 -5.89 -22.19 -0.53
CA SER A 96 -6.40 -21.86 0.81
C SER A 96 -6.63 -23.13 1.66
N PRO A 97 -5.59 -23.68 2.29
CA PRO A 97 -5.67 -24.96 3.03
C PRO A 97 -6.50 -24.86 4.31
N PHE A 98 -6.69 -23.65 4.86
CA PHE A 98 -7.49 -23.43 6.07
C PHE A 98 -8.98 -23.73 5.87
N GLY A 99 -9.47 -23.65 4.62
CA GLY A 99 -10.82 -24.05 4.22
C GLY A 99 -10.92 -25.52 3.75
N GLY A 100 -9.87 -26.32 3.92
CA GLY A 100 -9.79 -27.71 3.43
C GLY A 100 -9.46 -27.83 1.94
N ARG A 101 -9.24 -26.71 1.23
CA ARG A 101 -8.92 -26.66 -0.19
C ARG A 101 -7.41 -26.64 -0.37
N LYS A 102 -6.87 -27.68 -0.98
CA LYS A 102 -5.42 -27.81 -1.25
C LYS A 102 -5.05 -27.59 -2.71
N ASP A 103 -6.05 -27.59 -3.59
CA ASP A 103 -5.87 -27.37 -5.02
C ASP A 103 -5.87 -25.87 -5.33
N PRO A 104 -5.07 -25.44 -6.32
CA PRO A 104 -5.10 -24.06 -6.78
C PRO A 104 -6.47 -23.73 -7.41
N GLU A 105 -7.00 -22.55 -7.12
CA GLU A 105 -8.23 -22.04 -7.70
C GLU A 105 -8.05 -20.60 -8.16
N MET A 106 -8.79 -20.21 -9.21
CA MET A 106 -8.80 -18.82 -9.70
C MET A 106 -9.50 -17.92 -8.70
N LEU A 107 -8.98 -16.72 -8.52
CA LEU A 107 -9.61 -15.67 -7.73
C LEU A 107 -10.71 -14.96 -8.51
N GLY A 108 -11.69 -14.42 -7.78
CA GLY A 108 -12.70 -13.53 -8.35
C GLY A 108 -12.16 -12.14 -8.66
N GLU A 109 -12.92 -11.37 -9.44
CA GLU A 109 -12.51 -10.04 -9.92
C GLU A 109 -12.12 -9.07 -8.81
N ASP A 110 -12.86 -9.03 -7.70
CA ASP A 110 -12.55 -8.14 -6.57
C ASP A 110 -11.22 -8.51 -5.87
N ASP A 111 -10.95 -9.80 -5.70
CA ASP A 111 -9.72 -10.28 -5.09
C ASP A 111 -8.52 -10.05 -6.03
N VAL A 112 -8.70 -10.26 -7.34
CA VAL A 112 -7.70 -9.95 -8.38
C VAL A 112 -7.38 -8.46 -8.40
N ARG A 113 -8.40 -7.59 -8.26
CA ARG A 113 -8.21 -6.14 -8.21
C ARG A 113 -7.34 -5.75 -7.02
N GLY A 114 -7.60 -6.29 -5.81
CA GLY A 114 -6.78 -6.05 -4.63
C GLY A 114 -5.33 -6.44 -4.86
N LEU A 115 -5.07 -7.66 -5.34
CA LEU A 115 -3.70 -8.10 -5.65
C LEU A 115 -3.03 -7.28 -6.75
N SER A 116 -3.78 -6.78 -7.74
CA SER A 116 -3.20 -5.93 -8.79
C SER A 116 -2.76 -4.56 -8.25
N GLU A 117 -3.43 -4.04 -7.22
CA GLU A 117 -3.01 -2.82 -6.51
C GLU A 117 -1.74 -3.07 -5.69
N ASP A 118 -1.66 -4.22 -5.00
CA ASP A 118 -0.49 -4.60 -4.21
C ASP A 118 0.72 -4.99 -5.09
N ALA A 119 0.48 -5.39 -6.35
CA ALA A 119 1.52 -5.67 -7.35
C ALA A 119 2.26 -4.41 -7.86
N ASP A 120 1.67 -3.21 -7.69
CA ASP A 120 2.30 -1.94 -8.09
C ASP A 120 3.40 -1.54 -7.10
N ILE A 121 4.63 -2.01 -7.34
CA ILE A 121 5.82 -1.74 -6.50
C ILE A 121 6.05 -0.24 -6.28
N ASP A 122 5.71 0.59 -7.27
CA ASP A 122 5.88 2.04 -7.18
C ASP A 122 4.86 2.72 -6.28
N GLY A 123 3.71 2.09 -6.14
CA GLY A 123 2.53 2.65 -5.51
C GLY A 123 1.86 3.75 -6.35
N PRO A 124 0.66 4.18 -5.96
CA PRO A 124 -0.19 5.04 -6.79
C PRO A 124 0.27 6.50 -6.88
N LEU A 125 1.25 6.94 -6.07
CA LEU A 125 1.78 8.30 -6.10
C LEU A 125 2.83 8.50 -7.21
N VAL A 126 3.57 7.45 -7.57
CA VAL A 126 4.56 7.51 -8.67
C VAL A 126 3.82 7.46 -10.00
N ASP A 127 4.12 8.41 -10.89
CA ASP A 127 3.49 8.54 -12.21
C ASP A 127 1.95 8.55 -12.14
N ALA A 128 1.38 9.15 -11.10
CA ALA A 128 -0.05 9.11 -10.80
C ALA A 128 -0.93 9.46 -12.01
N GLN A 129 -0.61 10.53 -12.70
CA GLN A 129 -1.34 10.96 -13.90
C GLN A 129 -1.27 9.92 -15.03
N ALA A 130 -0.10 9.33 -15.26
CA ALA A 130 0.07 8.30 -16.29
C ALA A 130 -0.69 7.02 -15.95
N LYS A 131 -0.80 6.68 -14.66
CA LYS A 131 -1.63 5.58 -14.15
C LYS A 131 -3.14 5.88 -14.20
N GLY A 132 -3.52 7.14 -14.47
CA GLY A 132 -4.91 7.59 -14.46
C GLY A 132 -5.44 7.90 -13.06
N ASN A 133 -4.56 8.08 -12.09
CA ASN A 133 -4.91 8.46 -10.72
C ASN A 133 -5.02 9.97 -10.60
N LYS A 134 -5.93 10.43 -9.73
CA LYS A 134 -6.10 11.83 -9.38
C LYS A 134 -5.69 12.02 -7.92
N ILE A 135 -4.86 13.04 -7.65
CA ILE A 135 -4.41 13.38 -6.30
C ILE A 135 -4.94 14.76 -5.92
N GLU A 136 -5.50 14.87 -4.71
CA GLU A 136 -6.04 16.10 -4.14
C GLU A 136 -5.46 16.28 -2.72
N TYR A 137 -4.97 17.48 -2.41
CA TYR A 137 -4.60 17.84 -1.05
C TYR A 137 -5.84 18.28 -0.29
N LEU A 138 -6.14 17.66 0.83
CA LEU A 138 -7.32 17.94 1.65
C LEU A 138 -7.02 18.82 2.88
N GLY A 139 -5.78 19.30 3.03
CA GLY A 139 -5.36 20.04 4.22
C GLY A 139 -4.72 19.13 5.26
N HIS A 140 -4.72 19.59 6.51
CA HIS A 140 -4.21 18.85 7.65
C HIS A 140 -5.32 17.98 8.27
N ASP A 141 -4.91 16.88 8.87
CA ASP A 141 -5.75 15.99 9.67
C ASP A 141 -4.88 15.42 10.82
N GLN A 142 -5.44 14.62 11.69
CA GLN A 142 -4.72 14.04 12.81
C GLN A 142 -4.63 12.52 12.71
N VAL A 143 -3.46 11.98 13.05
CA VAL A 143 -3.22 10.54 13.20
C VAL A 143 -2.72 10.31 14.62
N ASP A 144 -3.50 9.60 15.43
CA ASP A 144 -3.21 9.34 16.85
C ASP A 144 -2.95 10.62 17.70
N GLY A 145 -3.50 11.77 17.25
CA GLY A 145 -3.34 13.07 17.89
C GLY A 145 -2.21 13.94 17.35
N ASP A 146 -1.36 13.41 16.49
CA ASP A 146 -0.30 14.14 15.80
C ASP A 146 -0.81 14.71 14.46
N ASP A 147 -0.31 15.88 14.07
CA ASP A 147 -0.66 16.54 12.81
C ASP A 147 -0.12 15.76 11.60
N ALA A 148 -0.86 15.74 10.50
CA ALA A 148 -0.49 15.07 9.26
C ALA A 148 -1.04 15.80 8.04
N TYR A 149 -0.29 15.82 6.92
CA TYR A 149 -0.83 16.23 5.62
C TYR A 149 -1.70 15.12 5.05
N LYS A 150 -2.91 15.45 4.63
CA LYS A 150 -3.85 14.49 4.05
C LYS A 150 -3.96 14.63 2.54
N LEU A 151 -3.58 13.60 1.81
CA LEU A 151 -3.80 13.47 0.38
C LEU A 151 -4.92 12.48 0.10
N LYS A 152 -5.82 12.83 -0.83
CA LYS A 152 -6.79 11.89 -1.39
C LYS A 152 -6.30 11.46 -2.77
N VAL A 153 -6.18 10.16 -2.98
CA VAL A 153 -5.82 9.55 -4.24
C VAL A 153 -7.01 8.75 -4.75
N THR A 154 -7.60 9.20 -5.86
CA THR A 154 -8.64 8.44 -6.55
C THR A 154 -7.98 7.63 -7.65
N LEU A 155 -8.04 6.31 -7.54
CA LEU A 155 -7.45 5.40 -8.51
C LEU A 155 -8.30 5.33 -9.78
N LYS A 156 -7.70 4.88 -10.88
CA LYS A 156 -8.39 4.71 -12.18
C LYS A 156 -9.62 3.80 -12.07
N ASN A 157 -9.59 2.79 -11.19
CA ASN A 157 -10.70 1.87 -10.96
C ASN A 157 -11.84 2.45 -10.08
N GLY A 158 -11.64 3.67 -9.54
CA GLY A 158 -12.59 4.37 -8.67
C GLY A 158 -12.36 4.17 -7.17
N ASP A 159 -11.47 3.31 -6.76
CA ASP A 159 -11.11 3.16 -5.35
C ASP A 159 -10.41 4.42 -4.83
N ILE A 160 -10.56 4.72 -3.56
CA ILE A 160 -10.06 5.94 -2.95
C ILE A 160 -9.10 5.59 -1.82
N PHE A 161 -7.89 6.15 -1.89
CA PHE A 161 -6.91 6.04 -0.83
C PHE A 161 -6.64 7.41 -0.22
N TYR A 162 -6.57 7.48 1.11
CA TYR A 162 -6.14 8.66 1.82
C TYR A 162 -4.76 8.38 2.41
N TYR A 163 -3.78 9.18 1.99
CA TYR A 163 -2.41 9.14 2.50
C TYR A 163 -2.23 10.23 3.54
N TYR A 164 -1.73 9.85 4.70
CA TYR A 164 -1.39 10.76 5.77
C TYR A 164 0.13 10.81 5.87
N LEU A 165 0.69 11.99 5.60
CA LEU A 165 2.13 12.21 5.58
C LEU A 165 2.55 12.96 6.83
N ASP A 166 3.60 12.48 7.49
CA ASP A 166 4.25 13.15 8.61
C ASP A 166 4.78 14.53 8.17
N PRO A 167 4.51 15.61 8.91
CA PRO A 167 4.85 16.97 8.48
C PRO A 167 6.36 17.25 8.41
N ASP A 168 7.15 16.53 9.20
CA ASP A 168 8.60 16.75 9.30
C ASP A 168 9.37 15.94 8.26
N THR A 169 8.94 14.68 8.06
CA THR A 169 9.63 13.72 7.20
C THR A 169 8.98 13.51 5.84
N TYR A 170 7.71 13.87 5.67
CA TYR A 170 6.87 13.63 4.49
C TYR A 170 6.67 12.15 4.15
N ILE A 171 7.05 11.23 5.04
CA ILE A 171 6.82 9.79 4.87
C ILE A 171 5.38 9.45 5.29
N GLU A 172 4.78 8.44 4.67
CA GLU A 172 3.46 7.96 5.01
C GLU A 172 3.45 7.36 6.43
N ILE A 173 2.55 7.81 7.29
CA ILE A 173 2.32 7.24 8.63
C ILE A 173 1.03 6.44 8.69
N GLN A 174 0.06 6.77 7.82
CA GLN A 174 -1.20 6.06 7.70
C GLN A 174 -1.70 6.09 6.26
N ILE A 175 -2.35 5.01 5.86
CA ILE A 175 -3.12 4.91 4.62
C ILE A 175 -4.51 4.38 4.96
N GLU A 176 -5.57 5.08 4.53
CA GLU A 176 -6.92 4.56 4.55
C GLU A 176 -7.33 4.19 3.13
N LYS A 177 -8.01 3.06 2.97
CA LYS A 177 -8.55 2.61 1.68
C LYS A 177 -10.07 2.55 1.76
N GLN A 178 -10.75 3.06 0.74
CA GLN A 178 -12.18 2.87 0.49
C GLN A 178 -12.33 2.15 -0.84
N GLN A 179 -12.79 0.91 -0.80
CA GLN A 179 -12.89 0.04 -1.95
C GLN A 179 -14.31 -0.52 -2.09
N LEU A 180 -14.80 -0.61 -3.32
CA LEU A 180 -16.09 -1.24 -3.61
C LEU A 180 -15.87 -2.75 -3.78
N ILE A 181 -16.22 -3.54 -2.75
CA ILE A 181 -16.06 -5.00 -2.74
C ILE A 181 -17.45 -5.64 -2.66
N ARG A 182 -17.81 -6.46 -3.65
CA ARG A 182 -19.11 -7.16 -3.73
C ARG A 182 -20.29 -6.21 -3.52
N GLY A 183 -20.22 -5.02 -4.13
CA GLY A 183 -21.28 -4.01 -4.08
C GLY A 183 -21.37 -3.22 -2.76
N SER A 184 -20.44 -3.41 -1.83
CA SER A 184 -20.39 -2.67 -0.56
C SER A 184 -19.06 -1.94 -0.43
N VAL A 185 -19.10 -0.70 0.06
CA VAL A 185 -17.89 0.04 0.40
C VAL A 185 -17.25 -0.59 1.62
N ARG A 186 -15.99 -0.99 1.47
CA ARG A 186 -15.12 -1.47 2.54
C ARG A 186 -14.08 -0.42 2.87
N GLU A 187 -13.95 -0.12 4.14
CA GLU A 187 -12.95 0.82 4.64
C GLU A 187 -11.93 0.08 5.51
N SER A 188 -10.66 0.26 5.16
CA SER A 188 -9.54 -0.26 5.95
C SER A 188 -8.57 0.86 6.28
N VAL A 189 -7.77 0.65 7.31
CA VAL A 189 -6.69 1.53 7.71
C VAL A 189 -5.41 0.71 7.87
N THR A 190 -4.30 1.29 7.44
CA THR A 190 -2.97 0.73 7.60
C THR A 190 -2.08 1.80 8.23
N MET A 191 -1.57 1.50 9.43
CA MET A 191 -0.55 2.30 10.11
C MET A 191 0.82 1.81 9.68
N LEU A 192 1.72 2.74 9.37
CA LEU A 192 3.04 2.45 8.84
C LEU A 192 4.12 3.05 9.75
N GLY A 193 5.19 2.31 9.99
CA GLY A 193 6.25 2.80 10.86
C GLY A 193 7.54 2.01 10.76
N SER A 194 8.52 2.38 11.60
CA SER A 194 9.84 1.73 11.65
C SER A 194 10.52 1.66 10.28
N TYR A 195 10.46 2.76 9.53
CA TYR A 195 11.01 2.84 8.18
C TYR A 195 12.52 2.58 8.15
N LYS A 196 12.96 1.77 7.19
CA LYS A 196 14.38 1.44 6.97
C LYS A 196 14.69 1.48 5.46
N PRO A 197 15.92 1.88 5.11
CA PRO A 197 16.33 1.86 3.71
C PRO A 197 16.63 0.43 3.23
N VAL A 198 16.04 0.06 2.08
CA VAL A 198 16.37 -1.16 1.35
C VAL A 198 16.73 -0.75 -0.07
N ASN A 199 17.95 -0.98 -0.48
CA ASN A 199 18.51 -0.52 -1.75
C ASN A 199 18.32 0.99 -2.01
N GLY A 200 18.34 1.81 -0.93
CA GLY A 200 18.19 3.27 -0.97
C GLY A 200 16.75 3.77 -1.10
N VAL A 201 15.75 2.89 -1.00
CA VAL A 201 14.33 3.22 -0.88
C VAL A 201 13.86 2.93 0.54
N MET A 202 13.09 3.83 1.14
CA MET A 202 12.54 3.68 2.49
C MET A 202 11.29 2.81 2.46
N TYR A 203 11.28 1.74 3.24
CA TYR A 203 10.15 0.82 3.41
C TYR A 203 9.75 0.72 4.89
N PRO A 204 8.44 0.55 5.19
CA PRO A 204 7.97 0.33 6.55
C PRO A 204 8.34 -1.08 7.03
N PHE A 205 8.80 -1.20 8.27
CA PHE A 205 9.08 -2.47 8.94
C PHE A 205 8.06 -2.78 10.06
N SER A 206 7.13 -1.88 10.30
CA SER A 206 5.95 -2.09 11.15
C SER A 206 4.72 -1.70 10.32
N ILE A 207 3.82 -2.63 10.11
CA ILE A 207 2.61 -2.45 9.32
C ILE A 207 1.46 -3.01 10.16
N GLU A 208 0.51 -2.15 10.54
CA GLU A 208 -0.69 -2.58 11.27
C GLU A 208 -1.92 -2.26 10.43
N SER A 209 -2.69 -3.26 10.08
CA SER A 209 -3.79 -3.11 9.13
C SER A 209 -5.05 -3.85 9.55
N GLY A 210 -6.21 -3.31 9.18
CA GLY A 210 -7.49 -3.94 9.40
C GLY A 210 -8.66 -3.00 9.13
N PRO A 211 -9.89 -3.39 9.52
CA PRO A 211 -11.07 -2.57 9.34
C PRO A 211 -10.94 -1.21 10.04
N LYS A 212 -11.31 -0.13 9.34
CA LYS A 212 -11.24 1.22 9.90
C LYS A 212 -12.09 1.36 11.18
N ASN A 213 -13.29 0.80 11.17
CA ASN A 213 -14.27 0.93 12.23
C ASN A 213 -14.11 -0.08 13.37
N ASN A 214 -13.09 -0.95 13.31
CA ASN A 214 -12.84 -1.95 14.36
C ASN A 214 -11.34 -2.13 14.61
N PRO A 215 -10.73 -1.25 15.43
CA PRO A 215 -9.29 -1.31 15.72
C PRO A 215 -8.83 -2.65 16.32
N ASP A 216 -9.70 -3.30 17.12
CA ASP A 216 -9.37 -4.58 17.76
C ASP A 216 -9.19 -5.75 16.78
N GLN A 217 -9.64 -5.57 15.54
CA GLN A 217 -9.47 -6.54 14.45
C GLN A 217 -8.25 -6.25 13.56
N ARG A 218 -7.42 -5.29 13.95
CA ARG A 218 -6.18 -5.02 13.21
C ARG A 218 -5.13 -6.06 13.55
N GLY A 219 -4.40 -6.47 12.51
CA GLY A 219 -3.24 -7.32 12.62
C GLY A 219 -1.97 -6.53 12.36
N LYS A 220 -0.92 -6.85 13.10
CA LYS A 220 0.39 -6.20 12.98
C LYS A 220 1.39 -7.13 12.32
N ILE A 221 2.03 -6.65 11.25
CA ILE A 221 3.18 -7.29 10.63
C ILE A 221 4.44 -6.57 11.12
N THR A 222 5.35 -7.34 11.72
CA THR A 222 6.73 -6.91 11.98
C THR A 222 7.62 -7.52 10.91
N VAL A 223 8.12 -6.71 10.00
CA VAL A 223 9.00 -7.16 8.92
C VAL A 223 10.34 -7.57 9.53
N THR A 224 10.73 -8.82 9.27
CA THR A 224 12.00 -9.38 9.76
C THR A 224 13.09 -9.32 8.71
N LYS A 225 12.72 -9.42 7.44
CA LYS A 225 13.64 -9.34 6.31
C LYS A 225 12.97 -8.69 5.10
N MET A 226 13.68 -7.81 4.41
CA MET A 226 13.26 -7.24 3.14
C MET A 226 14.48 -7.11 2.22
N GLU A 227 14.34 -7.55 0.98
CA GLU A 227 15.39 -7.56 -0.04
C GLU A 227 14.82 -7.02 -1.35
N ALA A 228 15.54 -6.11 -1.98
CA ALA A 228 15.19 -5.56 -3.29
C ALA A 228 16.09 -6.16 -4.39
N ASN A 229 15.57 -6.19 -5.60
CA ASN A 229 16.25 -6.69 -6.80
C ASN A 229 16.73 -8.15 -6.68
N VAL A 230 15.94 -8.98 -5.98
CA VAL A 230 16.20 -10.42 -5.90
C VAL A 230 15.90 -11.08 -7.25
N PRO A 231 16.69 -12.09 -7.67
CA PRO A 231 16.35 -12.90 -8.85
C PRO A 231 15.00 -13.61 -8.64
N VAL A 232 14.08 -13.44 -9.56
CA VAL A 232 12.72 -14.01 -9.50
C VAL A 232 12.27 -14.36 -10.92
N GLU A 233 11.82 -15.61 -11.09
CA GLU A 233 11.24 -16.07 -12.35
C GLU A 233 9.73 -15.78 -12.40
N ASP A 234 9.17 -15.50 -13.58
CA ASP A 234 7.74 -15.26 -13.76
C ASP A 234 6.88 -16.47 -13.39
N SER A 235 7.45 -17.67 -13.45
CA SER A 235 6.80 -18.91 -13.04
C SER A 235 6.41 -18.94 -11.56
N GLU A 236 7.08 -18.15 -10.71
CA GLU A 236 6.75 -18.02 -9.28
C GLU A 236 5.35 -17.45 -9.03
N PHE A 237 4.81 -16.70 -9.98
CA PHE A 237 3.51 -16.02 -9.89
C PHE A 237 2.39 -16.80 -10.62
N LYS A 238 2.75 -17.78 -11.45
CA LYS A 238 1.77 -18.57 -12.21
C LYS A 238 1.10 -19.62 -11.35
N MET A 239 -0.17 -19.87 -11.63
CA MET A 239 -0.91 -20.94 -10.97
C MET A 239 -0.24 -22.30 -11.22
N PRO A 240 0.12 -23.04 -10.15
CA PRO A 240 0.68 -24.36 -10.31
C PRO A 240 -0.35 -25.33 -10.90
N ALA A 241 0.12 -26.37 -11.57
CA ALA A 241 -0.76 -27.47 -12.00
C ALA A 241 -1.39 -28.13 -10.76
N ALA A 242 -2.67 -28.49 -10.87
CA ALA A 242 -3.31 -29.27 -9.81
C ALA A 242 -2.52 -30.59 -9.59
N PRO A 243 -2.36 -31.03 -8.34
CA PRO A 243 -1.74 -32.33 -8.07
C PRO A 243 -2.45 -33.42 -8.87
N SER A 244 -1.69 -34.20 -9.65
CA SER A 244 -2.29 -35.34 -10.36
C SER A 244 -2.95 -36.27 -9.37
N ALA A 245 -4.21 -36.64 -9.61
CA ALA A 245 -4.91 -37.62 -8.78
C ALA A 245 -4.07 -38.89 -8.66
N PRO A 246 -3.96 -39.48 -7.47
CA PRO A 246 -3.26 -40.76 -7.33
C PRO A 246 -3.84 -41.76 -8.34
N PRO A 247 -3.02 -42.58 -9.00
CA PRO A 247 -3.52 -43.58 -9.92
C PRO A 247 -4.56 -44.46 -9.20
N ALA A 248 -5.75 -44.56 -9.80
CA ALA A 248 -6.83 -45.37 -9.25
C ALA A 248 -6.29 -46.76 -8.88
N ALA A 249 -6.41 -47.16 -7.62
CA ALA A 249 -6.01 -48.47 -7.17
C ALA A 249 -6.67 -49.51 -8.08
N LYS A 250 -5.88 -50.31 -8.79
CA LYS A 250 -6.37 -51.41 -9.60
C LYS A 250 -7.21 -52.33 -8.70
N ALA A 251 -8.52 -52.37 -8.98
CA ALA A 251 -9.39 -53.32 -8.32
C ALA A 251 -8.83 -54.75 -8.60
N THR A 252 -8.42 -55.43 -7.56
CA THR A 252 -8.02 -56.84 -7.65
C THR A 252 -9.28 -57.65 -7.90
N PRO A 253 -9.40 -58.39 -9.03
CA PRO A 253 -10.54 -59.28 -9.23
C PRO A 253 -10.52 -60.40 -8.19
N LYS A 254 -11.67 -60.68 -7.57
CA LYS A 254 -11.90 -61.83 -6.71
C LYS A 254 -11.97 -63.11 -7.53
#